data_346f8146a2a5f09153bb83fb1d359aa2
#
_entry.id   346f8146a2a5f09153bb83fb1d359aa2
#
_cell.length_a   1.000
_cell.length_b   1.000
_cell.length_c   1.000
_cell.angle_alpha   90.00
_cell.angle_beta   90.00
_cell.angle_gamma   90.00
#
_symmetry.space_group_name_H-M   'P 1'
#
loop_
_entity.id
_entity.type
_entity.pdbx_description
1 polymer ?
#
loop_
_entity_poly.entity_id
_entity_poly.type
_entity_poly.pdbx_seq_one_letter_code
_entity_poly.pdbx_strand_id
1 'polypeptide(L)'
;MEKIFKTMSYNGVDLEPYLTVLKVYRPGTADITNETRQVATRGLSFKRQRRGGKTIKVDIFIAGNVLETIDILNDIFADYPAKLVFSDQPDRYYLATLSKFPEPSSSVREAELTLEFESFDGVAHSVAYKRFDNPKVEGDRLVFEVENKGNETALPIIRLKSNSDNGYYGLVSDSGVMAVGNKEEMDGKTVEKSVIEFDYRDDKILTGFEKGAKNQAISNVAENLTGTLGTLRFNGRNFVYLQNYSQQGVNSSGSLTFPITNSTTYDYIWWRQLFWSGPDQLDNQYGFIKIIATDEEGTFLYGVETFKRARGLDCEYNFLGADGHGGFKTLKSIKFWDTQYDKENPFNEPRGFSDILRKDDVVDFYWWGGRNPFTIPAIKGKKTANVHIIMGGFSGRTLVTRMYVSDFLFQANKVPTWEDIPNRYTMGSTVEINSENRTILVSGIQSAKEMIDGGDFLKIPRGRSKISISTSSWCQKTPTATIEFEERWS
;
A
#
# COMPACT_ATOMS: atom_id res chain seq x y z
N MET A 1 18.30 54.62 41.36
CA MET A 1 17.77 54.63 39.98
C MET A 1 18.83 53.94 39.12
N GLU A 2 18.61 52.65 38.79
CA GLU A 2 19.42 51.98 37.78
C GLU A 2 19.19 52.73 36.48
N LYS A 3 20.25 53.24 35.87
CA LYS A 3 20.24 53.75 34.50
C LYS A 3 20.01 52.52 33.59
N ILE A 4 18.77 52.27 33.22
CA ILE A 4 18.45 51.30 32.17
C ILE A 4 18.92 51.93 30.86
N PHE A 5 20.17 51.67 30.47
CA PHE A 5 20.64 51.98 29.13
C PHE A 5 19.88 51.10 28.18
N LYS A 6 19.03 51.69 27.35
CA LYS A 6 18.33 50.96 26.30
C LYS A 6 19.32 50.71 25.17
N THR A 7 19.47 49.49 24.78
CA THR A 7 20.21 49.07 23.58
C THR A 7 19.25 48.42 22.58
N MET A 8 19.68 48.29 21.35
CA MET A 8 18.93 47.56 20.32
C MET A 8 19.85 46.76 19.44
N SER A 9 19.31 45.71 18.85
CA SER A 9 20.00 44.92 17.79
C SER A 9 19.14 44.88 16.53
N TYR A 10 19.82 44.83 15.39
CA TYR A 10 19.19 44.68 14.09
C TYR A 10 19.87 43.53 13.31
N ASN A 11 19.09 42.62 12.76
CA ASN A 11 19.57 41.41 12.11
C ASN A 11 20.60 40.60 12.93
N GLY A 12 20.46 40.57 14.26
CA GLY A 12 21.37 39.90 15.18
C GLY A 12 22.66 40.68 15.49
N VAL A 13 22.87 41.85 14.91
CA VAL A 13 24.00 42.74 15.21
C VAL A 13 23.62 43.66 16.36
N ASP A 14 24.41 43.65 17.44
CA ASP A 14 24.26 44.60 18.52
C ASP A 14 24.75 45.97 18.09
N LEU A 15 23.90 46.99 18.29
CA LEU A 15 24.18 48.36 17.88
C LEU A 15 24.81 49.23 19.00
N GLU A 16 24.97 48.70 20.21
CA GLU A 16 25.59 49.41 21.34
C GLU A 16 26.96 50.00 21.02
N PRO A 17 27.86 49.35 20.24
CA PRO A 17 29.13 49.92 19.87
C PRO A 17 29.08 51.14 18.96
N TYR A 18 27.98 51.37 18.28
CA TYR A 18 27.85 52.37 17.21
C TYR A 18 26.94 53.54 17.61
N LEU A 19 25.96 53.28 18.52
CA LEU A 19 24.99 54.27 18.90
C LEU A 19 24.47 54.06 20.35
N THR A 20 23.98 55.11 20.95
CA THR A 20 23.27 55.05 22.21
C THR A 20 21.76 55.31 21.95
N VAL A 21 20.89 54.41 22.41
CA VAL A 21 19.44 54.60 22.30
C VAL A 21 18.97 55.55 23.43
N LEU A 22 18.47 56.68 23.02
CA LEU A 22 17.93 57.68 23.98
C LEU A 22 16.48 57.39 24.33
N LYS A 23 15.66 57.14 23.30
CA LYS A 23 14.22 56.92 23.49
C LYS A 23 13.65 56.07 22.36
N VAL A 24 12.69 55.23 22.72
CA VAL A 24 11.96 54.40 21.74
C VAL A 24 10.47 54.72 21.82
N TYR A 25 9.90 55.08 20.68
CA TYR A 25 8.47 55.34 20.53
C TYR A 25 7.85 54.19 19.75
N ARG A 26 7.06 53.37 20.44
CA ARG A 26 6.30 52.26 19.84
C ARG A 26 4.83 52.60 19.90
N PRO A 27 4.14 52.74 18.73
CA PRO A 27 2.70 52.88 18.74
C PRO A 27 2.02 51.72 19.49
N GLY A 28 1.01 52.00 20.30
CA GLY A 28 0.26 50.98 21.04
C GLY A 28 -0.57 50.08 20.13
N THR A 29 -0.83 50.52 18.90
CA THR A 29 -1.56 49.76 17.88
C THR A 29 -0.91 49.98 16.50
N ALA A 30 -1.10 49.07 15.60
CA ALA A 30 -0.86 49.30 14.18
C ALA A 30 -1.80 50.37 13.63
N ASP A 31 -1.46 50.95 12.48
CA ASP A 31 -2.33 51.93 11.81
C ASP A 31 -3.71 51.33 11.54
N ILE A 32 -4.75 52.07 11.98
CA ILE A 32 -6.14 51.61 11.90
C ILE A 32 -6.88 52.42 10.83
N THR A 33 -7.39 51.71 9.81
CA THR A 33 -8.27 52.30 8.79
C THR A 33 -9.64 51.67 8.88
N ASN A 34 -10.67 52.48 9.15
CA ASN A 34 -12.07 52.04 9.21
C ASN A 34 -12.73 52.33 7.85
N GLU A 35 -13.17 51.29 7.16
CA GLU A 35 -14.02 51.43 5.99
C GLU A 35 -15.49 51.53 6.41
N THR A 36 -16.13 52.62 5.97
CA THR A 36 -17.52 52.90 6.27
C THR A 36 -18.33 53.11 5.00
N ARG A 37 -19.64 52.94 5.09
CA ARG A 37 -20.61 53.23 4.03
C ARG A 37 -21.60 54.29 4.53
N GLN A 38 -21.86 55.26 3.69
CA GLN A 38 -22.86 56.27 4.01
C GLN A 38 -24.27 55.65 4.00
N VAL A 39 -25.04 55.94 5.04
CA VAL A 39 -26.44 55.55 5.14
C VAL A 39 -27.33 56.68 4.66
N ALA A 40 -28.42 56.33 3.91
CA ALA A 40 -29.23 57.26 3.16
C ALA A 40 -29.86 58.40 4.03
N THR A 41 -30.14 58.16 5.28
CA THR A 41 -30.86 59.10 6.14
C THR A 41 -29.99 59.80 7.20
N ARG A 42 -29.05 59.12 7.83
CA ARG A 42 -28.16 59.70 8.84
C ARG A 42 -27.05 58.71 9.27
N GLY A 43 -25.79 59.20 9.29
CA GLY A 43 -24.65 58.47 9.85
C GLY A 43 -23.91 57.59 8.87
N LEU A 44 -22.97 56.82 9.39
CA LEU A 44 -22.12 55.88 8.66
C LEU A 44 -22.35 54.47 9.18
N SER A 45 -22.45 53.51 8.28
CA SER A 45 -22.42 52.07 8.60
C SER A 45 -20.99 51.57 8.53
N PHE A 46 -20.53 50.90 9.57
CA PHE A 46 -19.23 50.25 9.65
C PHE A 46 -19.20 49.05 8.68
N LYS A 47 -18.19 48.97 7.84
CA LYS A 47 -18.02 47.85 6.91
C LYS A 47 -16.94 46.90 7.38
N ARG A 48 -15.74 47.40 7.62
CA ARG A 48 -14.61 46.65 8.16
C ARG A 48 -13.52 47.58 8.70
N GLN A 49 -12.68 47.03 9.56
CA GLN A 49 -11.44 47.66 10.03
C GLN A 49 -10.24 46.93 9.41
N ARG A 50 -9.30 47.69 8.88
CA ARG A 50 -7.98 47.19 8.46
C ARG A 50 -6.94 47.69 9.44
N ARG A 51 -5.99 46.82 9.78
CA ARG A 51 -4.79 47.16 10.52
C ARG A 51 -3.62 47.15 9.57
N GLY A 52 -2.86 48.21 9.52
CA GLY A 52 -1.66 48.39 8.71
C GLY A 52 -0.38 48.00 9.44
N GLY A 53 0.72 48.58 9.02
CA GLY A 53 2.00 48.45 9.70
C GLY A 53 2.13 49.30 10.94
N LYS A 54 3.31 49.28 11.57
CA LYS A 54 3.72 50.17 12.68
C LYS A 54 4.98 50.89 12.30
N THR A 55 5.03 52.23 12.56
CA THR A 55 6.28 53.00 12.48
C THR A 55 6.86 53.14 13.88
N ILE A 56 8.02 52.55 14.10
CA ILE A 56 8.76 52.63 15.36
C ILE A 56 9.83 53.70 15.20
N LYS A 57 9.78 54.74 16.09
CA LYS A 57 10.79 55.82 16.07
C LYS A 57 11.76 55.62 17.21
N VAL A 58 13.06 55.80 16.91
CA VAL A 58 14.14 55.60 17.87
C VAL A 58 15.05 56.79 17.84
N ASP A 59 15.01 57.57 18.95
CA ASP A 59 15.98 58.64 19.14
C ASP A 59 17.32 58.04 19.59
N ILE A 60 18.37 58.32 18.83
CA ILE A 60 19.71 57.80 19.02
C ILE A 60 20.72 58.95 19.17
N PHE A 61 21.82 58.62 19.85
CA PHE A 61 23.00 59.48 19.92
C PHE A 61 24.20 58.75 19.37
N ILE A 62 24.93 59.38 18.47
CA ILE A 62 26.19 58.93 17.92
C ILE A 62 27.28 59.84 18.42
N ALA A 63 28.33 59.21 19.01
CA ALA A 63 29.55 59.91 19.48
C ALA A 63 30.75 59.54 18.63
N GLY A 64 31.66 60.49 18.40
CA GLY A 64 32.92 60.25 17.68
C GLY A 64 32.83 60.59 16.18
N ASN A 65 33.31 59.71 15.31
CA ASN A 65 33.24 59.92 13.84
C ASN A 65 31.83 59.63 13.32
N VAL A 66 30.97 60.63 13.28
CA VAL A 66 29.53 60.49 12.91
C VAL A 66 29.38 59.91 11.48
N LEU A 67 30.14 60.40 10.52
CA LEU A 67 29.98 59.98 9.12
C LEU A 67 30.38 58.49 8.90
N GLU A 68 31.52 58.08 9.44
CA GLU A 68 31.95 56.70 9.40
C GLU A 68 30.97 55.72 10.10
N THR A 69 30.43 56.14 11.24
CA THR A 69 29.41 55.37 11.94
C THR A 69 28.13 55.25 11.12
N ILE A 70 27.70 56.31 10.43
CA ILE A 70 26.55 56.26 9.54
C ILE A 70 26.76 55.30 8.39
N ASP A 71 27.97 55.28 7.79
CA ASP A 71 28.29 54.31 6.73
C ASP A 71 28.18 52.87 7.21
N ILE A 72 28.71 52.59 8.43
CA ILE A 72 28.58 51.26 9.06
C ILE A 72 27.13 50.90 9.32
N LEU A 73 26.36 51.83 9.87
CA LEU A 73 24.93 51.62 10.15
C LEU A 73 24.11 51.42 8.88
N ASN A 74 24.43 52.10 7.80
CA ASN A 74 23.78 51.90 6.50
C ASN A 74 24.03 50.47 5.95
N ASP A 75 25.25 49.95 6.13
CA ASP A 75 25.56 48.57 5.76
C ASP A 75 24.77 47.54 6.60
N ILE A 76 24.69 47.75 7.92
CA ILE A 76 23.88 46.91 8.82
C ILE A 76 22.40 46.96 8.49
N PHE A 77 21.87 48.09 8.08
CA PHE A 77 20.44 48.26 7.75
C PHE A 77 20.11 47.91 6.29
N ALA A 78 21.09 47.47 5.47
CA ALA A 78 20.89 47.10 4.10
C ALA A 78 20.08 45.83 3.93
N ASP A 79 20.12 44.89 4.92
CA ASP A 79 19.31 43.71 4.97
C ASP A 79 17.88 44.03 5.44
N TYR A 80 16.86 43.70 4.64
CA TYR A 80 15.47 43.99 4.96
C TYR A 80 14.48 42.98 4.37
N PRO A 81 13.36 42.68 5.05
CA PRO A 81 13.07 43.02 6.44
C PRO A 81 13.90 42.18 7.41
N ALA A 82 14.34 42.76 8.54
CA ALA A 82 15.15 42.08 9.51
C ALA A 82 14.59 42.17 10.94
N LYS A 83 15.12 41.35 11.86
CA LYS A 83 14.68 41.35 13.27
C LYS A 83 15.25 42.53 14.01
N LEU A 84 14.35 43.40 14.49
CA LEU A 84 14.68 44.51 15.38
C LEU A 84 14.29 44.13 16.80
N VAL A 85 15.24 44.05 17.70
CA VAL A 85 15.07 43.70 19.10
C VAL A 85 15.49 44.88 19.98
N PHE A 86 14.76 45.15 21.06
CA PHE A 86 15.08 46.20 22.05
C PHE A 86 15.38 45.56 23.40
N SER A 87 16.38 46.08 24.13
CA SER A 87 16.82 45.54 25.42
C SER A 87 15.76 45.60 26.52
N ASP A 88 14.75 46.46 26.41
CA ASP A 88 13.62 46.52 27.36
C ASP A 88 12.53 45.47 27.09
N GLN A 89 12.59 44.76 25.95
CA GLN A 89 11.74 43.63 25.59
C GLN A 89 12.55 42.57 24.83
N PRO A 90 13.54 41.91 25.47
CA PRO A 90 14.48 41.01 24.81
C PRO A 90 13.83 39.71 24.35
N ASP A 91 12.63 39.40 24.84
CA ASP A 91 11.82 38.25 24.47
C ASP A 91 11.01 38.43 23.16
N ARG A 92 11.10 39.64 22.58
CA ARG A 92 10.32 40.01 21.37
C ARG A 92 11.18 40.69 20.32
N TYR A 93 10.77 40.50 19.07
CA TYR A 93 11.33 41.24 17.93
C TYR A 93 10.23 41.80 17.05
N TYR A 94 10.56 42.84 16.29
CA TYR A 94 9.75 43.35 15.20
C TYR A 94 10.45 42.99 13.90
N LEU A 95 9.70 42.49 12.93
CA LEU A 95 10.21 42.34 11.57
C LEU A 95 10.11 43.71 10.89
N ALA A 96 11.22 44.41 10.78
CA ALA A 96 11.21 45.82 10.44
C ALA A 96 12.26 46.16 9.37
N THR A 97 11.99 47.28 8.66
CA THR A 97 12.89 47.86 7.68
C THR A 97 13.13 49.33 8.09
N LEU A 98 14.36 49.79 7.97
CA LEU A 98 14.65 51.23 8.14
C LEU A 98 13.95 52.01 7.02
N SER A 99 13.04 52.88 7.35
CA SER A 99 12.31 53.73 6.40
C SER A 99 12.86 55.17 6.33
N LYS A 100 13.51 55.62 7.39
CA LYS A 100 14.13 56.94 7.40
C LYS A 100 15.38 56.98 8.27
N PHE A 101 16.45 57.47 7.69
CA PHE A 101 17.70 57.84 8.36
C PHE A 101 17.97 59.34 8.06
N PRO A 102 17.73 60.25 9.03
CA PRO A 102 17.86 61.68 8.79
C PRO A 102 19.32 62.10 8.60
N GLU A 103 19.54 63.17 7.88
CA GLU A 103 20.86 63.78 7.74
C GLU A 103 21.34 64.31 9.10
N PRO A 104 22.63 64.07 9.47
CA PRO A 104 23.18 64.63 10.68
C PRO A 104 23.29 66.14 10.60
N SER A 105 23.02 66.81 11.72
CA SER A 105 23.37 68.24 11.80
C SER A 105 24.89 68.43 11.64
N SER A 106 25.33 69.61 11.26
CA SER A 106 26.69 69.93 10.83
C SER A 106 27.85 69.61 11.83
N SER A 107 27.61 68.90 12.93
CA SER A 107 28.62 68.46 13.88
C SER A 107 29.25 67.15 13.40
N VAL A 108 30.59 67.10 13.31
CA VAL A 108 31.31 65.91 12.87
C VAL A 108 31.60 64.92 14.03
N ARG A 109 31.43 65.34 15.28
CA ARG A 109 31.80 64.63 16.48
C ARG A 109 30.65 64.01 17.29
N GLU A 110 29.46 64.52 17.13
CA GLU A 110 28.27 64.02 17.79
C GLU A 110 27.02 64.33 17.01
N ALA A 111 26.02 63.45 17.04
CA ALA A 111 24.73 63.67 16.39
C ALA A 111 23.61 63.03 17.20
N GLU A 112 22.49 63.77 17.36
CA GLU A 112 21.23 63.21 17.79
C GLU A 112 20.35 63.03 16.56
N LEU A 113 19.83 61.86 16.36
CA LEU A 113 19.05 61.49 15.15
C LEU A 113 17.84 60.66 15.59
N THR A 114 16.77 60.77 14.82
CA THR A 114 15.59 59.88 14.98
C THR A 114 15.51 58.92 13.81
N LEU A 115 15.79 57.64 14.06
CA LEU A 115 15.59 56.58 13.09
C LEU A 115 14.10 56.21 13.05
N GLU A 116 13.57 55.95 11.86
CA GLU A 116 12.24 55.40 11.70
C GLU A 116 12.29 54.00 11.07
N PHE A 117 11.72 53.04 11.78
CA PHE A 117 11.61 51.64 11.30
C PHE A 117 10.14 51.32 11.02
N GLU A 118 9.86 50.70 9.90
CA GLU A 118 8.53 50.26 9.51
C GLU A 118 8.39 48.75 9.64
N SER A 119 7.49 48.30 10.53
CA SER A 119 7.08 46.91 10.65
C SER A 119 5.79 46.73 9.87
N PHE A 120 5.86 46.03 8.71
CA PHE A 120 4.74 45.94 7.79
C PHE A 120 3.61 45.03 8.30
N ASP A 121 3.89 44.04 9.11
CA ASP A 121 2.88 43.19 9.73
C ASP A 121 2.25 43.80 11.00
N GLY A 122 2.87 44.88 11.51
CA GLY A 122 2.36 45.65 12.65
C GLY A 122 2.34 44.94 13.99
N VAL A 123 3.05 43.79 14.12
CA VAL A 123 3.08 42.97 15.33
C VAL A 123 4.50 42.76 15.84
N ALA A 124 4.63 42.52 17.14
CA ALA A 124 5.84 42.00 17.74
C ALA A 124 5.73 40.47 17.81
N HIS A 125 6.82 39.75 17.53
CA HIS A 125 6.93 38.29 17.56
C HIS A 125 7.77 37.84 18.76
N SER A 126 7.50 36.67 19.32
CA SER A 126 8.41 36.04 20.29
C SER A 126 9.71 35.62 19.63
N VAL A 127 10.86 35.88 20.29
CA VAL A 127 12.17 35.44 19.80
C VAL A 127 12.28 33.92 19.73
N ALA A 128 11.63 33.24 20.67
CA ALA A 128 11.60 31.77 20.73
C ALA A 128 10.26 31.20 20.29
N TYR A 129 10.28 30.12 19.50
CA TYR A 129 9.12 29.31 19.23
C TYR A 129 8.68 28.56 20.48
N LYS A 130 7.39 28.60 20.80
CA LYS A 130 6.79 27.67 21.74
C LYS A 130 6.62 26.31 21.07
N ARG A 131 7.13 25.27 21.72
CA ARG A 131 7.10 23.90 21.20
C ARG A 131 6.27 23.00 22.11
N PHE A 132 5.43 22.18 21.47
CA PHE A 132 4.60 21.16 22.08
C PHE A 132 4.87 19.83 21.37
N ASP A 133 5.40 18.84 22.09
CA ASP A 133 5.80 17.54 21.55
C ASP A 133 5.24 16.34 22.34
N ASN A 134 4.41 16.61 23.37
CA ASN A 134 3.80 15.63 24.23
C ASN A 134 2.26 15.64 24.12
N PRO A 135 1.68 15.10 23.02
CA PRO A 135 0.24 15.00 22.89
C PRO A 135 -0.34 13.96 23.83
N LYS A 136 -1.60 14.13 24.24
CA LYS A 136 -2.40 13.07 24.83
C LYS A 136 -2.94 12.17 23.71
N VAL A 137 -2.93 10.85 23.93
CA VAL A 137 -3.55 9.89 23.02
C VAL A 137 -4.98 9.67 23.48
N GLU A 138 -5.95 10.04 22.67
CA GLU A 138 -7.39 9.85 22.92
C GLU A 138 -7.98 8.98 21.81
N GLY A 139 -8.07 7.64 22.07
CA GLY A 139 -8.47 6.67 21.07
C GLY A 139 -7.44 6.58 19.93
N ASP A 140 -7.86 6.89 18.72
CA ASP A 140 -7.05 6.91 17.49
C ASP A 140 -6.43 8.29 17.17
N ARG A 141 -6.55 9.27 18.09
CA ARG A 141 -6.15 10.66 17.87
C ARG A 141 -5.06 11.10 18.82
N LEU A 142 -4.21 12.00 18.31
CA LEU A 142 -3.29 12.77 19.14
C LEU A 142 -3.92 14.12 19.45
N VAL A 143 -4.01 14.48 20.73
CA VAL A 143 -4.60 15.75 21.18
C VAL A 143 -3.57 16.60 21.86
N PHE A 144 -3.32 17.78 21.31
CA PHE A 144 -2.47 18.82 21.87
C PHE A 144 -3.32 19.88 22.57
N GLU A 145 -2.96 20.23 23.81
CA GLU A 145 -3.45 21.43 24.49
C GLU A 145 -2.36 22.48 24.38
N VAL A 146 -2.61 23.55 23.62
CA VAL A 146 -1.67 24.62 23.36
C VAL A 146 -2.18 25.92 23.98
N GLU A 147 -1.27 26.78 24.42
CA GLU A 147 -1.60 28.09 25.02
C GLU A 147 -0.84 29.18 24.31
N ASN A 148 -1.56 30.11 23.67
CA ASN A 148 -1.05 31.33 23.07
C ASN A 148 -1.26 32.51 24.06
N LYS A 149 -0.16 33.02 24.66
CA LYS A 149 -0.18 34.16 25.56
C LYS A 149 -0.11 35.50 24.83
N GLY A 150 0.15 35.48 23.51
CA GLY A 150 0.04 36.68 22.68
C GLY A 150 -1.37 37.21 22.62
N ASN A 151 -1.53 38.47 22.22
CA ASN A 151 -2.85 39.07 21.99
C ASN A 151 -3.31 38.95 20.53
N GLU A 152 -2.44 38.48 19.65
CA GLU A 152 -2.75 38.18 18.25
C GLU A 152 -2.75 36.68 17.99
N THR A 153 -3.37 36.28 16.86
CA THR A 153 -3.43 34.88 16.43
C THR A 153 -2.05 34.39 16.01
N ALA A 154 -1.61 33.28 16.56
CA ALA A 154 -0.38 32.63 16.18
C ALA A 154 -0.60 31.65 14.98
N LEU A 155 0.43 31.44 14.17
CA LEU A 155 0.42 30.59 13.00
C LEU A 155 1.33 29.38 13.25
N PRO A 156 0.79 28.17 13.44
CA PRO A 156 1.59 27.02 13.81
C PRO A 156 2.36 26.41 12.64
N ILE A 157 3.52 25.84 12.99
CA ILE A 157 4.24 24.86 12.19
C ILE A 157 4.00 23.51 12.85
N ILE A 158 3.37 22.60 12.10
CA ILE A 158 3.02 21.24 12.56
C ILE A 158 3.89 20.26 11.81
N ARG A 159 4.66 19.46 12.55
CA ARG A 159 5.50 18.39 11.98
C ARG A 159 4.99 17.06 12.43
N LEU A 160 4.78 16.15 11.45
CA LEU A 160 4.29 14.80 11.64
C LEU A 160 5.32 13.83 11.06
N LYS A 161 5.65 12.79 11.81
CA LYS A 161 6.50 11.69 11.32
C LYS A 161 5.71 10.40 11.42
N SER A 162 5.55 9.70 10.31
CA SER A 162 4.86 8.41 10.23
C SER A 162 5.65 7.32 10.95
N ASN A 163 5.03 6.63 11.91
CA ASN A 163 5.61 5.50 12.64
C ASN A 163 5.16 4.14 12.06
N SER A 164 4.20 4.14 11.16
CA SER A 164 3.74 3.07 10.27
C SER A 164 3.22 3.71 9.00
N ASP A 165 2.88 2.92 8.00
CA ASP A 165 2.27 3.41 6.78
C ASP A 165 0.95 4.12 7.06
N ASN A 166 0.67 5.18 6.30
CA ASN A 166 -0.49 6.04 6.46
C ASN A 166 -0.81 6.74 5.13
N GLY A 167 -2.07 7.00 4.86
CA GLY A 167 -2.52 7.72 3.65
C GLY A 167 -3.05 9.13 3.93
N TYR A 168 -3.29 9.48 5.21
CA TYR A 168 -4.07 10.65 5.57
C TYR A 168 -3.72 11.18 6.95
N TYR A 169 -3.68 12.53 7.07
CA TYR A 169 -3.69 13.24 8.34
C TYR A 169 -4.82 14.25 8.35
N GLY A 170 -5.73 14.09 9.30
CA GLY A 170 -6.79 15.06 9.61
C GLY A 170 -6.42 15.88 10.82
N LEU A 171 -6.49 17.21 10.71
CA LEU A 171 -6.20 18.16 11.78
C LEU A 171 -7.45 18.96 12.08
N VAL A 172 -7.85 18.98 13.33
CA VAL A 172 -9.03 19.72 13.80
C VAL A 172 -8.62 20.61 14.97
N SER A 173 -8.99 21.87 14.91
CA SER A 173 -8.79 22.83 16.00
C SER A 173 -10.01 23.70 16.21
N ASP A 174 -10.01 24.50 17.28
CA ASP A 174 -11.06 25.50 17.55
C ASP A 174 -11.17 26.56 16.45
N SER A 175 -10.12 26.74 15.64
CA SER A 175 -10.07 27.73 14.55
C SER A 175 -10.45 27.17 13.17
N GLY A 176 -10.62 25.88 13.03
CA GLY A 176 -10.94 25.25 11.76
C GLY A 176 -10.41 23.84 11.60
N VAL A 177 -10.52 23.36 10.39
CA VAL A 177 -10.11 22.00 9.99
C VAL A 177 -9.15 22.06 8.80
N MET A 178 -8.21 21.15 8.78
CA MET A 178 -7.29 20.93 7.68
C MET A 178 -7.07 19.44 7.50
N ALA A 179 -6.88 19.01 6.27
CA ALA A 179 -6.53 17.63 6.00
C ALA A 179 -5.51 17.54 4.87
N VAL A 180 -4.62 16.57 4.98
CA VAL A 180 -3.59 16.29 3.97
C VAL A 180 -3.56 14.80 3.62
N GLY A 181 -3.27 14.49 2.38
CA GLY A 181 -3.24 13.13 1.86
C GLY A 181 -4.54 12.70 1.18
N ASN A 182 -4.93 11.43 1.36
CA ASN A 182 -6.16 10.89 0.83
C ASN A 182 -6.88 10.04 1.89
N LYS A 183 -8.05 10.50 2.33
CA LYS A 183 -8.83 9.81 3.37
C LYS A 183 -9.34 8.44 2.93
N GLU A 184 -9.56 8.25 1.63
CA GLU A 184 -10.06 7.01 1.04
C GLU A 184 -8.95 6.08 0.54
N GLU A 185 -7.68 6.40 0.82
CA GLU A 185 -6.57 5.54 0.49
C GLU A 185 -6.65 4.23 1.26
N MET A 186 -6.56 3.11 0.51
CA MET A 186 -6.58 1.76 1.07
C MET A 186 -5.14 1.27 1.27
N ASP A 187 -4.90 0.54 2.35
CA ASP A 187 -3.64 -0.12 2.66
C ASP A 187 -3.25 -1.18 1.62
N GLY A 188 -4.24 -1.83 1.03
CA GLY A 188 -4.07 -2.82 -0.02
C GLY A 188 -5.38 -3.22 -0.66
N LYS A 189 -5.30 -4.13 -1.61
CA LYS A 189 -6.46 -4.67 -2.32
C LYS A 189 -6.37 -6.18 -2.48
N THR A 190 -7.52 -6.85 -2.53
CA THR A 190 -7.59 -8.24 -2.93
C THR A 190 -7.65 -8.32 -4.45
N VAL A 191 -6.71 -9.05 -5.05
CA VAL A 191 -6.65 -9.36 -6.48
C VAL A 191 -6.76 -10.86 -6.71
N GLU A 192 -7.31 -11.26 -7.85
CA GLU A 192 -7.37 -12.67 -8.25
C GLU A 192 -6.10 -13.05 -9.02
N LYS A 193 -5.37 -14.04 -8.54
CA LYS A 193 -4.16 -14.56 -9.19
C LYS A 193 -4.29 -16.03 -9.56
N SER A 194 -3.46 -16.47 -10.50
CA SER A 194 -3.21 -17.89 -10.76
C SER A 194 -2.01 -18.35 -9.96
N VAL A 195 -2.15 -19.46 -9.24
CA VAL A 195 -1.13 -20.07 -8.40
C VAL A 195 -0.86 -21.49 -8.90
N ILE A 196 0.39 -21.80 -9.20
CA ILE A 196 0.81 -23.17 -9.49
C ILE A 196 0.99 -23.89 -8.14
N GLU A 197 0.10 -24.82 -7.83
CA GLU A 197 0.15 -25.61 -6.59
C GLU A 197 1.31 -26.64 -6.65
N PHE A 198 1.45 -27.28 -7.78
CA PHE A 198 2.59 -28.14 -8.06
C PHE A 198 2.86 -28.24 -9.57
N ASP A 199 4.13 -28.44 -9.90
CA ASP A 199 4.62 -28.66 -11.25
C ASP A 199 5.64 -29.81 -11.23
N TYR A 200 5.17 -31.00 -11.61
CA TYR A 200 5.96 -32.25 -11.68
C TYR A 200 6.26 -32.63 -13.12
N ARG A 201 6.50 -31.65 -13.98
CA ARG A 201 6.97 -31.86 -15.35
C ARG A 201 8.48 -32.07 -15.40
N ASP A 202 9.01 -32.47 -16.54
CA ASP A 202 10.45 -32.55 -16.83
C ASP A 202 11.23 -33.32 -15.75
N ASP A 203 10.93 -34.62 -15.62
CA ASP A 203 11.51 -35.58 -14.67
C ASP A 203 11.19 -35.28 -13.16
N LYS A 204 10.50 -34.20 -12.82
CA LYS A 204 10.06 -33.92 -11.45
C LYS A 204 8.93 -34.84 -10.99
N ILE A 205 8.43 -35.73 -11.84
CA ILE A 205 7.41 -36.72 -11.45
C ILE A 205 7.86 -37.62 -10.30
N LEU A 206 9.19 -37.86 -10.15
CA LEU A 206 9.73 -38.57 -9.01
C LEU A 206 9.45 -37.85 -7.69
N THR A 207 9.63 -36.54 -7.66
CA THR A 207 9.26 -35.73 -6.51
C THR A 207 7.74 -35.76 -6.26
N GLY A 208 6.94 -35.75 -7.33
CA GLY A 208 5.49 -35.92 -7.23
C GLY A 208 5.12 -37.28 -6.65
N PHE A 209 5.79 -38.34 -7.09
CA PHE A 209 5.59 -39.70 -6.55
C PHE A 209 5.91 -39.80 -5.06
N GLU A 210 6.96 -39.15 -4.59
CA GLU A 210 7.34 -39.10 -3.16
C GLU A 210 6.31 -38.31 -2.32
N LYS A 211 5.88 -37.13 -2.80
CA LYS A 211 4.95 -36.26 -2.11
C LYS A 211 3.50 -36.71 -2.16
N GLY A 212 3.10 -37.43 -3.20
CA GLY A 212 1.73 -37.91 -3.37
C GLY A 212 1.34 -38.93 -2.31
N ALA A 213 0.20 -38.69 -1.63
CA ALA A 213 -0.36 -39.65 -0.69
C ALA A 213 -0.85 -40.90 -1.44
N LYS A 214 -0.42 -42.11 -1.02
CA LYS A 214 -0.67 -43.36 -1.71
C LYS A 214 -1.97 -43.99 -1.23
N ASN A 215 -2.75 -44.51 -2.18
CA ASN A 215 -3.94 -45.34 -1.96
C ASN A 215 -4.96 -44.69 -0.99
N GLN A 216 -5.16 -43.38 -1.12
CA GLN A 216 -6.19 -42.67 -0.33
C GLN A 216 -7.58 -43.04 -0.85
N ALA A 217 -8.51 -43.29 0.05
CA ALA A 217 -9.90 -43.55 -0.29
C ALA A 217 -10.52 -42.38 -1.03
N ILE A 218 -11.24 -42.65 -2.11
CA ILE A 218 -11.98 -41.68 -2.88
C ILE A 218 -13.43 -42.08 -2.85
N SER A 219 -14.27 -41.18 -2.35
CA SER A 219 -15.71 -41.45 -2.25
C SER A 219 -16.30 -41.69 -3.65
N ASN A 220 -17.06 -42.75 -3.76
CA ASN A 220 -17.82 -43.13 -4.99
C ASN A 220 -17.01 -43.42 -6.25
N VAL A 221 -15.71 -43.61 -6.11
CA VAL A 221 -14.87 -44.21 -7.18
C VAL A 221 -14.62 -45.66 -6.79
N ALA A 222 -15.29 -46.60 -7.44
CA ALA A 222 -15.31 -48.03 -7.09
C ALA A 222 -13.99 -48.77 -7.42
N GLU A 223 -12.86 -48.13 -7.13
CA GLU A 223 -11.55 -48.75 -7.40
C GLU A 223 -11.02 -49.43 -6.14
N ASN A 224 -10.64 -50.68 -6.32
CA ASN A 224 -10.00 -51.42 -5.24
C ASN A 224 -8.51 -51.05 -5.15
N LEU A 225 -8.16 -50.18 -4.24
CA LEU A 225 -6.81 -49.64 -4.05
C LEU A 225 -5.87 -50.58 -3.30
N THR A 226 -5.79 -51.83 -3.73
CA THR A 226 -4.89 -52.84 -3.18
C THR A 226 -3.58 -53.02 -3.93
N GLY A 227 -3.46 -52.35 -5.09
CA GLY A 227 -2.22 -52.29 -5.87
C GLY A 227 -1.25 -51.23 -5.35
N THR A 228 -0.06 -51.22 -5.90
CA THR A 228 0.94 -50.18 -5.58
C THR A 228 1.46 -49.55 -6.86
N LEU A 229 1.61 -48.23 -6.82
CA LEU A 229 2.35 -47.50 -7.86
C LEU A 229 3.84 -47.49 -7.55
N GLY A 230 4.64 -47.51 -8.58
CA GLY A 230 6.09 -47.43 -8.53
C GLY A 230 6.61 -46.45 -9.59
N THR A 231 7.92 -46.30 -9.66
CA THR A 231 8.58 -45.46 -10.66
C THR A 231 9.48 -46.29 -11.56
N LEU A 232 9.59 -45.88 -12.82
CA LEU A 232 10.52 -46.46 -13.77
C LEU A 232 11.10 -45.39 -14.69
N ARG A 233 12.23 -45.70 -15.35
CA ARG A 233 12.82 -44.89 -16.42
C ARG A 233 12.66 -45.61 -17.75
N PHE A 234 12.10 -44.92 -18.73
CA PHE A 234 11.87 -45.44 -20.06
C PHE A 234 12.19 -44.37 -21.11
N ASN A 235 12.97 -44.70 -22.13
CA ASN A 235 13.40 -43.77 -23.19
C ASN A 235 13.90 -42.39 -22.66
N GLY A 236 14.74 -42.41 -21.60
CA GLY A 236 15.33 -41.21 -21.05
C GLY A 236 14.41 -40.37 -20.12
N ARG A 237 13.16 -40.78 -19.91
CA ARG A 237 12.16 -40.08 -19.09
C ARG A 237 11.71 -40.93 -17.92
N ASN A 238 11.41 -40.27 -16.79
CA ASN A 238 10.86 -40.95 -15.59
C ASN A 238 9.34 -41.00 -15.65
N PHE A 239 8.77 -42.10 -15.15
CA PHE A 239 7.35 -42.39 -15.15
C PHE A 239 6.88 -42.95 -13.82
N VAL A 240 5.62 -42.73 -13.51
CA VAL A 240 4.84 -43.50 -12.53
C VAL A 240 4.07 -44.56 -13.26
N TYR A 241 4.03 -45.78 -12.72
CA TYR A 241 3.34 -46.91 -13.29
C TYR A 241 2.72 -47.79 -12.20
N LEU A 242 1.79 -48.71 -12.58
CA LEU A 242 1.24 -49.70 -11.67
C LEU A 242 2.26 -50.86 -11.52
N GLN A 243 2.93 -50.91 -10.36
CA GLN A 243 4.01 -51.84 -10.07
C GLN A 243 3.48 -53.22 -9.64
N ASN A 244 2.59 -53.20 -8.64
CA ASN A 244 1.99 -54.40 -8.10
C ASN A 244 0.48 -54.36 -8.21
N TYR A 245 -0.12 -55.37 -8.76
CA TYR A 245 -1.55 -55.56 -8.82
C TYR A 245 -1.89 -57.05 -8.74
N SER A 246 -3.06 -57.37 -8.22
CA SER A 246 -3.50 -58.76 -8.18
C SER A 246 -3.94 -59.21 -9.57
N GLN A 247 -3.35 -60.31 -10.04
CA GLN A 247 -3.77 -60.97 -11.29
C GLN A 247 -4.85 -62.02 -11.07
N GLN A 248 -5.14 -62.33 -9.78
CA GLN A 248 -6.13 -63.35 -9.42
C GLN A 248 -7.08 -62.78 -8.35
N GLY A 249 -8.35 -63.08 -8.47
CA GLY A 249 -9.39 -62.75 -7.48
C GLY A 249 -10.15 -61.47 -7.80
N VAL A 250 -9.60 -60.30 -7.52
CA VAL A 250 -10.25 -59.02 -7.67
C VAL A 250 -9.45 -58.04 -8.54
N ASN A 251 -10.12 -57.10 -9.18
CA ASN A 251 -9.44 -55.97 -9.81
C ASN A 251 -8.64 -55.20 -8.77
N SER A 252 -7.50 -54.66 -9.16
CA SER A 252 -6.56 -54.01 -8.25
C SER A 252 -6.03 -52.72 -8.88
N SER A 253 -5.98 -51.65 -8.10
CA SER A 253 -5.53 -50.33 -8.52
C SER A 253 -4.60 -49.75 -7.49
N GLY A 254 -3.73 -48.85 -7.92
CA GLY A 254 -2.95 -47.97 -7.08
C GLY A 254 -3.25 -46.50 -7.37
N SER A 255 -3.09 -45.63 -6.39
CA SER A 255 -3.33 -44.19 -6.57
C SER A 255 -2.28 -43.31 -5.92
N LEU A 256 -2.14 -42.11 -6.47
CA LEU A 256 -1.47 -40.96 -5.85
C LEU A 256 -2.50 -39.81 -5.69
N THR A 257 -2.56 -39.24 -4.52
CA THR A 257 -3.43 -38.09 -4.18
C THR A 257 -2.59 -36.88 -3.83
N PHE A 258 -2.91 -35.76 -4.45
CA PHE A 258 -2.25 -34.48 -4.26
C PHE A 258 -3.25 -33.47 -3.67
N PRO A 259 -3.10 -33.07 -2.41
CA PRO A 259 -3.94 -32.04 -1.81
C PRO A 259 -3.61 -30.67 -2.39
N ILE A 260 -4.63 -29.82 -2.54
CA ILE A 260 -4.56 -28.48 -3.07
C ILE A 260 -4.69 -27.49 -1.92
N THR A 261 -3.69 -26.64 -1.73
CA THR A 261 -3.69 -25.63 -0.66
C THR A 261 -4.68 -24.49 -0.96
N ASN A 262 -4.66 -23.98 -2.18
CA ASN A 262 -5.57 -22.92 -2.64
C ASN A 262 -6.76 -23.53 -3.37
N SER A 263 -7.64 -24.22 -2.64
CA SER A 263 -8.83 -24.84 -3.22
C SER A 263 -9.69 -23.81 -3.95
N THR A 264 -10.10 -24.12 -5.18
CA THR A 264 -10.76 -23.19 -6.10
C THR A 264 -11.83 -23.89 -6.91
N THR A 265 -12.76 -23.07 -7.46
CA THR A 265 -13.72 -23.50 -8.49
C THR A 265 -13.20 -23.24 -9.92
N TYR A 266 -11.99 -22.65 -10.05
CA TYR A 266 -11.35 -22.34 -11.33
C TYR A 266 -9.96 -22.93 -11.34
N ASP A 267 -9.74 -24.02 -12.08
CA ASP A 267 -8.48 -24.74 -12.08
C ASP A 267 -8.08 -25.26 -13.45
N TYR A 268 -6.82 -25.67 -13.54
CA TYR A 268 -6.22 -26.24 -14.71
C TYR A 268 -5.35 -27.43 -14.30
N ILE A 269 -5.64 -28.61 -14.85
CA ILE A 269 -4.88 -29.85 -14.69
C ILE A 269 -4.24 -30.17 -16.02
N TRP A 270 -2.93 -30.39 -16.02
CA TRP A 270 -2.21 -30.83 -17.19
C TRP A 270 -1.35 -32.03 -16.83
N TRP A 271 -1.33 -33.06 -17.72
CA TRP A 271 -0.51 -34.25 -17.53
C TRP A 271 -0.04 -34.78 -18.85
N ARG A 272 0.96 -35.72 -18.78
CA ARG A 272 1.42 -36.54 -19.88
C ARG A 272 1.40 -37.99 -19.49
N GLN A 273 0.85 -38.84 -20.36
CA GLN A 273 0.74 -40.27 -20.16
C GLN A 273 1.13 -41.05 -21.43
N LEU A 274 1.52 -42.30 -21.25
CA LEU A 274 1.62 -43.30 -22.32
C LEU A 274 0.55 -44.34 -22.07
N PHE A 275 -0.11 -44.79 -23.13
CA PHE A 275 -1.11 -45.85 -23.04
C PHE A 275 -1.17 -46.65 -24.33
N TRP A 276 -0.35 -47.74 -24.42
CA TRP A 276 -0.32 -48.64 -25.57
C TRP A 276 0.37 -49.99 -25.24
N SER A 277 0.02 -51.08 -26.00
CA SER A 277 0.39 -52.44 -25.70
C SER A 277 1.86 -52.79 -25.99
N GLY A 278 2.66 -51.85 -26.43
CA GLY A 278 4.06 -52.07 -26.78
C GLY A 278 4.27 -52.60 -28.19
N PRO A 279 5.54 -52.80 -28.60
CA PRO A 279 5.87 -53.17 -30.00
C PRO A 279 5.28 -54.51 -30.46
N ASP A 280 5.01 -55.42 -29.53
CA ASP A 280 4.44 -56.73 -29.84
C ASP A 280 2.93 -56.71 -30.08
N GLN A 281 2.26 -55.54 -29.86
CA GLN A 281 0.82 -55.31 -30.07
C GLN A 281 -0.07 -56.45 -29.57
N LEU A 282 0.17 -56.91 -28.36
CA LEU A 282 -0.62 -57.99 -27.76
C LEU A 282 -2.05 -57.52 -27.51
N ASP A 283 -2.99 -58.13 -28.21
CA ASP A 283 -4.41 -57.77 -28.21
C ASP A 283 -5.17 -58.10 -26.92
N ASN A 284 -4.55 -58.91 -26.03
CA ASN A 284 -5.16 -59.35 -24.77
C ASN A 284 -4.71 -58.58 -23.53
N GLN A 285 -4.21 -57.34 -23.67
CA GLN A 285 -3.83 -56.48 -22.60
C GLN A 285 -5.01 -55.58 -22.16
N TYR A 286 -5.09 -55.27 -20.87
CA TYR A 286 -6.20 -54.56 -20.24
C TYR A 286 -5.66 -53.58 -19.18
N GLY A 287 -6.39 -52.51 -18.89
CA GLY A 287 -6.02 -51.60 -17.84
C GLY A 287 -6.61 -50.20 -18.03
N PHE A 288 -6.33 -49.33 -17.09
CA PHE A 288 -6.80 -47.95 -17.13
C PHE A 288 -5.89 -46.97 -16.40
N ILE A 289 -5.95 -45.70 -16.82
CA ILE A 289 -5.44 -44.55 -16.10
C ILE A 289 -6.61 -43.58 -15.90
N LYS A 290 -6.81 -43.11 -14.69
CA LYS A 290 -7.76 -42.02 -14.35
C LYS A 290 -7.02 -40.84 -13.80
N ILE A 291 -7.42 -39.63 -14.22
CA ILE A 291 -7.04 -38.37 -13.62
C ILE A 291 -8.34 -37.75 -13.17
N ILE A 292 -8.51 -37.55 -11.85
CA ILE A 292 -9.78 -37.07 -11.26
C ILE A 292 -9.54 -36.00 -10.23
N ALA A 293 -10.54 -35.14 -10.06
CA ALA A 293 -10.59 -34.09 -9.05
C ALA A 293 -11.72 -34.36 -8.04
N THR A 294 -11.45 -34.11 -6.76
CA THR A 294 -12.43 -34.25 -5.67
C THR A 294 -12.52 -32.99 -4.83
N ASP A 295 -13.63 -32.81 -4.13
CA ASP A 295 -13.81 -31.76 -3.12
C ASP A 295 -13.14 -32.11 -1.79
N GLU A 296 -13.35 -31.29 -0.76
CA GLU A 296 -12.77 -31.46 0.58
C GLU A 296 -13.27 -32.74 1.28
N GLU A 297 -14.48 -33.15 1.00
CA GLU A 297 -15.06 -34.41 1.50
C GLU A 297 -14.60 -35.64 0.71
N GLY A 298 -13.77 -35.46 -0.30
CA GLY A 298 -13.32 -36.53 -1.21
C GLY A 298 -14.40 -36.96 -2.22
N THR A 299 -15.43 -36.15 -2.43
CA THR A 299 -16.48 -36.44 -3.41
C THR A 299 -15.99 -36.13 -4.81
N PHE A 300 -16.28 -37.02 -5.76
CA PHE A 300 -15.90 -36.85 -7.15
C PHE A 300 -16.54 -35.59 -7.77
N LEU A 301 -15.72 -34.79 -8.48
CA LEU A 301 -16.18 -33.61 -9.20
C LEU A 301 -16.15 -33.83 -10.72
N TYR A 302 -14.98 -34.09 -11.27
CA TYR A 302 -14.75 -34.31 -12.70
C TYR A 302 -13.45 -35.05 -12.91
N GLY A 303 -13.25 -35.56 -14.12
CA GLY A 303 -12.02 -36.23 -14.46
C GLY A 303 -12.07 -36.89 -15.85
N VAL A 304 -11.02 -37.64 -16.14
CA VAL A 304 -10.92 -38.45 -17.34
C VAL A 304 -10.48 -39.86 -17.02
N GLU A 305 -10.80 -40.77 -17.91
CA GLU A 305 -10.42 -42.17 -17.87
C GLU A 305 -9.88 -42.59 -19.23
N THR A 306 -8.65 -43.10 -19.29
CA THR A 306 -8.10 -43.80 -20.42
C THR A 306 -8.23 -45.29 -20.13
N PHE A 307 -8.95 -46.05 -20.97
CA PHE A 307 -9.43 -47.38 -20.61
C PHE A 307 -9.32 -48.37 -21.75
N LYS A 308 -8.80 -49.55 -21.46
CA LYS A 308 -8.84 -50.73 -22.35
C LYS A 308 -9.50 -51.87 -21.60
N ARG A 309 -10.75 -52.18 -21.99
CA ARG A 309 -11.61 -53.13 -21.30
C ARG A 309 -11.87 -54.41 -22.07
N ALA A 310 -11.49 -54.46 -23.34
CA ALA A 310 -11.77 -55.60 -24.25
C ALA A 310 -10.52 -56.06 -24.98
N ARG A 311 -10.56 -57.30 -25.49
CA ARG A 311 -9.57 -57.83 -26.39
C ARG A 311 -9.59 -57.06 -27.72
N GLY A 312 -8.45 -56.91 -28.37
CA GLY A 312 -8.29 -56.12 -29.58
C GLY A 312 -7.50 -54.83 -29.32
N LEU A 313 -7.54 -53.89 -30.25
CA LEU A 313 -6.79 -52.62 -30.15
C LEU A 313 -7.65 -51.46 -29.67
N ASP A 314 -8.97 -51.64 -29.51
CA ASP A 314 -9.89 -50.60 -29.13
C ASP A 314 -9.63 -50.12 -27.68
N CYS A 315 -9.36 -48.82 -27.53
CA CYS A 315 -9.27 -48.09 -26.29
C CYS A 315 -10.31 -47.00 -26.26
N GLU A 316 -10.63 -46.55 -25.04
CA GLU A 316 -11.59 -45.45 -24.79
C GLU A 316 -10.89 -44.36 -24.02
N TYR A 317 -11.24 -43.10 -24.36
CA TYR A 317 -10.96 -41.95 -23.56
C TYR A 317 -12.27 -41.31 -23.14
N ASN A 318 -12.59 -41.42 -21.86
CA ASN A 318 -13.89 -41.06 -21.31
C ASN A 318 -13.77 -39.74 -20.52
N PHE A 319 -14.64 -38.79 -20.84
CA PHE A 319 -14.82 -37.59 -20.00
C PHE A 319 -15.85 -37.89 -18.92
N LEU A 320 -15.49 -37.65 -17.68
CA LEU A 320 -16.27 -37.99 -16.49
C LEU A 320 -16.72 -36.75 -15.77
N GLY A 321 -17.99 -36.68 -15.38
CA GLY A 321 -18.57 -35.64 -14.58
C GLY A 321 -19.40 -36.19 -13.44
N ALA A 322 -19.49 -35.45 -12.30
CA ALA A 322 -20.33 -35.81 -11.18
C ALA A 322 -21.79 -36.04 -11.62
N ASP A 323 -22.42 -37.08 -11.07
CA ASP A 323 -23.82 -37.45 -11.39
C ASP A 323 -24.87 -36.70 -10.54
N GLY A 324 -24.42 -35.99 -9.51
CA GLY A 324 -25.26 -35.28 -8.54
C GLY A 324 -25.72 -36.13 -7.36
N HIS A 325 -25.35 -37.42 -7.32
CA HIS A 325 -25.71 -38.37 -6.24
C HIS A 325 -24.46 -38.88 -5.50
N GLY A 326 -23.33 -38.21 -5.70
CA GLY A 326 -22.04 -38.55 -5.09
C GLY A 326 -21.17 -39.46 -5.96
N GLY A 327 -21.66 -39.98 -7.09
CA GLY A 327 -20.94 -40.77 -8.08
C GLY A 327 -20.56 -39.94 -9.32
N PHE A 328 -20.23 -40.66 -10.39
CA PHE A 328 -19.90 -40.04 -11.69
C PHE A 328 -20.62 -40.74 -12.85
N LYS A 329 -20.71 -40.00 -13.96
CA LYS A 329 -21.22 -40.51 -15.24
C LYS A 329 -20.26 -40.16 -16.36
N THR A 330 -20.26 -40.96 -17.39
CA THR A 330 -19.53 -40.65 -18.61
C THR A 330 -20.30 -39.59 -19.42
N LEU A 331 -19.66 -38.47 -19.65
CA LEU A 331 -20.21 -37.35 -20.44
C LEU A 331 -20.00 -37.61 -21.94
N LYS A 332 -18.83 -38.15 -22.29
CA LYS A 332 -18.47 -38.52 -23.66
C LYS A 332 -17.43 -39.60 -23.63
N SER A 333 -17.52 -40.54 -24.56
CA SER A 333 -16.51 -41.58 -24.83
C SER A 333 -15.98 -41.40 -26.23
N ILE A 334 -14.65 -41.43 -26.37
CA ILE A 334 -13.94 -41.32 -27.63
C ILE A 334 -13.06 -42.55 -27.78
N LYS A 335 -13.13 -43.20 -28.93
CA LYS A 335 -12.31 -44.38 -29.24
C LYS A 335 -10.99 -43.97 -29.88
N PHE A 336 -9.94 -44.73 -29.57
CA PHE A 336 -8.62 -44.70 -30.22
C PHE A 336 -8.02 -46.10 -30.21
N TRP A 337 -6.93 -46.31 -30.93
CA TRP A 337 -6.32 -47.60 -31.02
C TRP A 337 -5.06 -47.70 -30.14
N ASP A 338 -4.89 -48.86 -29.54
CA ASP A 338 -3.77 -49.24 -28.66
C ASP A 338 -2.47 -49.51 -29.43
N THR A 339 -1.99 -48.51 -30.17
CA THR A 339 -0.79 -48.62 -31.02
C THR A 339 0.23 -47.53 -30.66
N GLN A 340 1.46 -47.71 -31.16
CA GLN A 340 2.52 -46.70 -31.03
C GLN A 340 2.41 -45.59 -32.07
N TYR A 341 1.48 -45.66 -33.00
CA TYR A 341 1.40 -44.74 -34.15
C TYR A 341 0.63 -43.46 -33.82
N ASP A 342 1.25 -42.35 -34.18
CA ASP A 342 0.77 -40.99 -33.85
C ASP A 342 -0.60 -40.64 -34.45
N LYS A 343 -0.95 -41.31 -35.57
CA LYS A 343 -2.26 -41.10 -36.23
C LYS A 343 -3.42 -41.89 -35.60
N GLU A 344 -3.09 -42.84 -34.73
CA GLU A 344 -4.04 -43.82 -34.16
C GLU A 344 -4.20 -43.60 -32.64
N ASN A 345 -3.14 -43.11 -32.01
CA ASN A 345 -3.06 -42.98 -30.54
C ASN A 345 -2.47 -41.62 -30.11
N PRO A 346 -3.22 -40.76 -29.41
CA PRO A 346 -2.67 -39.51 -28.88
C PRO A 346 -1.75 -39.72 -27.67
N PHE A 347 -1.78 -40.91 -27.03
CA PHE A 347 -1.02 -41.24 -25.82
C PHE A 347 0.23 -42.09 -26.11
N ASN A 348 0.94 -41.71 -27.16
CA ASN A 348 2.24 -42.30 -27.56
C ASN A 348 3.42 -41.41 -27.11
N GLU A 349 4.66 -41.86 -27.32
CA GLU A 349 5.87 -41.13 -26.87
C GLU A 349 6.05 -39.73 -27.43
N PRO A 350 5.80 -39.41 -28.72
CA PRO A 350 5.95 -38.04 -29.22
C PRO A 350 4.95 -37.05 -28.63
N ARG A 351 3.79 -37.52 -28.17
CA ARG A 351 2.71 -36.70 -27.65
C ARG A 351 2.42 -37.00 -26.18
N GLY A 352 1.36 -37.72 -25.89
CA GLY A 352 0.97 -38.20 -24.57
C GLY A 352 0.32 -37.16 -23.65
N PHE A 353 0.23 -35.89 -24.03
CA PHE A 353 -0.32 -34.87 -23.18
C PHE A 353 -1.83 -34.71 -23.33
N SER A 354 -2.47 -34.36 -22.22
CA SER A 354 -3.86 -33.94 -22.14
C SER A 354 -4.04 -32.96 -21.02
N ASP A 355 -5.18 -32.26 -20.97
CA ASP A 355 -5.49 -31.30 -19.93
C ASP A 355 -7.00 -31.14 -19.71
N ILE A 356 -7.34 -30.59 -18.56
CA ILE A 356 -8.69 -30.19 -18.17
C ILE A 356 -8.64 -28.75 -17.67
N LEU A 357 -9.53 -27.90 -18.20
CA LEU A 357 -9.74 -26.53 -17.73
C LEU A 357 -11.12 -26.42 -17.10
N ARG A 358 -11.19 -26.01 -15.85
CA ARG A 358 -12.45 -25.81 -15.14
C ARG A 358 -12.74 -24.34 -14.89
N LYS A 359 -14.00 -23.94 -15.12
CA LYS A 359 -14.57 -22.63 -14.81
C LYS A 359 -15.91 -22.85 -14.11
N ASP A 360 -15.87 -22.96 -12.79
CA ASP A 360 -16.99 -23.29 -11.90
C ASP A 360 -17.69 -24.61 -12.32
N ASP A 361 -18.90 -24.56 -12.87
CA ASP A 361 -19.65 -25.73 -13.32
C ASP A 361 -19.35 -26.15 -14.78
N VAL A 362 -18.50 -25.39 -15.48
CA VAL A 362 -18.08 -25.72 -16.84
C VAL A 362 -16.70 -26.36 -16.83
N VAL A 363 -16.57 -27.58 -17.31
CA VAL A 363 -15.31 -28.32 -17.45
C VAL A 363 -15.04 -28.55 -18.92
N ASP A 364 -13.88 -28.12 -19.39
CA ASP A 364 -13.43 -28.20 -20.76
C ASP A 364 -12.29 -29.22 -20.89
N PHE A 365 -12.58 -30.34 -21.52
CA PHE A 365 -11.63 -31.45 -21.70
C PHE A 365 -10.89 -31.33 -23.03
N TYR A 366 -9.56 -31.47 -22.98
CA TYR A 366 -8.74 -31.57 -24.19
C TYR A 366 -8.75 -32.97 -24.76
N TRP A 367 -8.92 -33.04 -26.06
CA TRP A 367 -8.72 -34.26 -26.82
C TRP A 367 -8.05 -33.96 -28.16
N TRP A 368 -6.85 -34.44 -28.34
CA TRP A 368 -6.09 -34.52 -29.61
C TRP A 368 -6.24 -33.27 -30.51
N GLY A 369 -5.97 -32.10 -29.95
CA GLY A 369 -6.04 -30.82 -30.64
C GLY A 369 -7.38 -30.09 -30.55
N GLY A 370 -8.41 -30.67 -29.92
CA GLY A 370 -9.74 -30.10 -29.74
C GLY A 370 -10.15 -29.91 -28.28
N ARG A 371 -11.10 -29.02 -28.06
CA ARG A 371 -11.72 -28.75 -26.76
C ARG A 371 -13.16 -29.25 -26.72
N ASN A 372 -13.58 -29.77 -25.57
CA ASN A 372 -14.89 -30.37 -25.35
C ASN A 372 -15.46 -29.83 -24.02
N PRO A 373 -16.15 -28.69 -24.03
CA PRO A 373 -16.76 -28.12 -22.82
C PRO A 373 -18.06 -28.84 -22.46
N PHE A 374 -18.24 -29.10 -21.14
CA PHE A 374 -19.47 -29.66 -20.56
C PHE A 374 -19.88 -28.85 -19.34
N THR A 375 -21.16 -28.54 -19.23
CA THR A 375 -21.73 -28.00 -18.00
C THR A 375 -22.10 -29.16 -17.07
N ILE A 376 -21.61 -29.15 -15.84
CA ILE A 376 -21.84 -30.15 -14.80
C ILE A 376 -22.48 -29.44 -13.59
N PRO A 377 -23.79 -29.27 -13.54
CA PRO A 377 -24.44 -28.48 -12.48
C PRO A 377 -24.15 -28.99 -11.06
N ALA A 378 -23.87 -30.27 -10.89
CA ALA A 378 -23.60 -30.91 -9.61
C ALA A 378 -22.31 -30.40 -8.90
N ILE A 379 -21.39 -29.76 -9.64
CA ILE A 379 -20.13 -29.24 -9.10
C ILE A 379 -20.11 -27.72 -8.94
N LYS A 380 -21.20 -27.04 -9.23
CA LYS A 380 -21.30 -25.59 -9.11
C LYS A 380 -20.98 -25.12 -7.71
N GLY A 381 -20.01 -24.19 -7.59
CA GLY A 381 -19.54 -23.64 -6.31
C GLY A 381 -18.71 -24.60 -5.45
N LYS A 382 -18.57 -25.88 -5.81
CA LYS A 382 -17.72 -26.83 -5.09
C LYS A 382 -16.26 -26.63 -5.49
N LYS A 383 -15.38 -26.54 -4.55
CA LYS A 383 -13.94 -26.32 -4.80
C LYS A 383 -13.22 -27.63 -5.04
N THR A 384 -12.25 -27.62 -5.95
CA THR A 384 -11.28 -28.72 -6.09
C THR A 384 -10.31 -28.64 -4.93
N ALA A 385 -10.26 -29.70 -4.12
CA ALA A 385 -9.38 -29.80 -2.95
C ALA A 385 -8.33 -30.89 -3.09
N ASN A 386 -8.57 -31.91 -3.94
CA ASN A 386 -7.57 -32.93 -4.23
C ASN A 386 -7.61 -33.31 -5.72
N VAL A 387 -6.46 -33.73 -6.23
CA VAL A 387 -6.32 -34.31 -7.56
C VAL A 387 -5.64 -35.68 -7.45
N HIS A 388 -6.10 -36.66 -8.23
CA HIS A 388 -5.69 -38.04 -8.11
C HIS A 388 -5.22 -38.57 -9.43
N ILE A 389 -4.15 -39.40 -9.41
CA ILE A 389 -3.74 -40.29 -10.46
C ILE A 389 -4.08 -41.70 -10.00
N ILE A 390 -4.90 -42.42 -10.75
CA ILE A 390 -5.28 -43.81 -10.43
C ILE A 390 -4.91 -44.67 -11.61
N MET A 391 -4.26 -45.80 -11.35
CA MET A 391 -3.96 -46.82 -12.38
C MET A 391 -4.44 -48.17 -11.91
N GLY A 392 -5.06 -48.95 -12.80
CA GLY A 392 -5.64 -50.21 -12.41
C GLY A 392 -5.55 -51.28 -13.50
N GLY A 393 -5.60 -52.53 -13.03
CA GLY A 393 -5.67 -53.74 -13.82
C GLY A 393 -6.84 -54.63 -13.44
N PHE A 394 -7.16 -55.59 -14.27
CA PHE A 394 -8.28 -56.48 -14.09
C PHE A 394 -7.78 -57.91 -13.70
N SER A 395 -8.54 -58.57 -12.83
CA SER A 395 -8.25 -59.92 -12.37
C SER A 395 -8.09 -60.92 -13.55
N GLY A 396 -7.01 -61.66 -13.53
CA GLY A 396 -6.72 -62.65 -14.53
C GLY A 396 -6.36 -62.08 -15.92
N ARG A 397 -6.10 -60.78 -16.02
CA ARG A 397 -5.78 -60.09 -17.28
C ARG A 397 -4.36 -59.52 -17.27
N THR A 398 -3.68 -59.57 -18.42
CA THR A 398 -2.37 -58.92 -18.61
C THR A 398 -2.54 -57.41 -18.68
N LEU A 399 -1.67 -56.69 -18.01
CA LEU A 399 -1.69 -55.24 -18.00
C LEU A 399 -1.20 -54.63 -19.31
N VAL A 400 -1.73 -53.51 -19.71
CA VAL A 400 -1.22 -52.71 -20.84
C VAL A 400 0.26 -52.38 -20.59
N THR A 401 1.13 -52.74 -21.52
CA THR A 401 2.59 -52.72 -21.36
C THR A 401 3.11 -51.30 -21.07
N ARG A 402 2.58 -50.29 -21.75
CA ARG A 402 2.96 -48.89 -21.61
C ARG A 402 1.80 -48.10 -21.00
N MET A 403 1.56 -48.30 -19.76
CA MET A 403 0.53 -47.59 -18.96
C MET A 403 1.23 -46.74 -17.92
N TYR A 404 1.65 -45.52 -18.31
CA TYR A 404 2.59 -44.68 -17.57
C TYR A 404 2.14 -43.22 -17.50
N VAL A 405 2.48 -42.48 -16.43
CA VAL A 405 2.33 -41.01 -16.31
C VAL A 405 3.70 -40.41 -16.04
N SER A 406 4.13 -39.45 -16.87
CA SER A 406 5.46 -38.80 -16.74
C SER A 406 5.47 -37.39 -16.22
N ASP A 407 4.37 -36.68 -16.38
CA ASP A 407 4.30 -35.25 -16.02
C ASP A 407 2.93 -34.94 -15.40
N PHE A 408 2.90 -34.06 -14.42
CA PHE A 408 1.66 -33.69 -13.75
C PHE A 408 1.75 -32.27 -13.21
N LEU A 409 0.76 -31.42 -13.53
CA LEU A 409 0.69 -30.03 -13.08
C LEU A 409 -0.73 -29.69 -12.64
N PHE A 410 -0.84 -28.94 -11.57
CA PHE A 410 -2.08 -28.31 -11.16
C PHE A 410 -1.88 -26.81 -10.91
N GLN A 411 -2.77 -26.01 -11.48
CA GLN A 411 -2.82 -24.56 -11.29
C GLN A 411 -4.20 -24.16 -10.79
N ALA A 412 -4.24 -23.52 -9.63
CA ALA A 412 -5.43 -22.85 -9.11
C ALA A 412 -5.53 -21.45 -9.74
N ASN A 413 -6.71 -21.11 -10.24
CA ASN A 413 -6.99 -19.80 -10.83
C ASN A 413 -7.95 -19.03 -9.94
N LYS A 414 -7.99 -17.70 -10.10
CA LYS A 414 -8.84 -16.78 -9.30
C LYS A 414 -8.66 -16.94 -7.79
N VAL A 415 -7.43 -17.21 -7.36
CA VAL A 415 -7.08 -17.28 -5.94
C VAL A 415 -7.04 -15.86 -5.38
N PRO A 416 -7.87 -15.53 -4.38
CA PRO A 416 -7.82 -14.22 -3.75
C PRO A 416 -6.47 -14.01 -3.07
N THR A 417 -5.73 -13.01 -3.50
CA THR A 417 -4.40 -12.68 -2.97
C THR A 417 -4.40 -11.22 -2.55
N TRP A 418 -3.98 -10.96 -1.32
CA TRP A 418 -3.79 -9.62 -0.83
C TRP A 418 -2.54 -9.00 -1.49
N GLU A 419 -2.69 -7.81 -2.07
CA GLU A 419 -1.59 -6.97 -2.55
C GLU A 419 -1.52 -5.70 -1.73
N ASP A 420 -0.38 -5.48 -1.11
CA ASP A 420 -0.02 -4.23 -0.48
C ASP A 420 0.12 -3.12 -1.54
N ILE A 421 -0.45 -1.95 -1.25
CA ILE A 421 -0.35 -0.78 -2.13
C ILE A 421 0.61 0.21 -1.46
N PRO A 422 1.66 0.67 -2.16
CA PRO A 422 2.56 1.69 -1.60
C PRO A 422 1.77 2.92 -1.15
N ASN A 423 1.81 3.18 0.14
CA ASN A 423 1.04 4.26 0.75
C ASN A 423 1.76 5.61 0.62
N ARG A 424 0.97 6.69 0.65
CA ARG A 424 1.44 8.07 0.47
C ARG A 424 2.47 8.49 1.52
N TYR A 425 2.23 8.13 2.77
CA TYR A 425 3.11 8.41 3.90
C TYR A 425 3.62 7.09 4.48
N THR A 426 4.67 6.54 3.88
CA THR A 426 5.31 5.32 4.38
C THR A 426 6.00 5.55 5.73
N MET A 427 6.27 4.46 6.44
CA MET A 427 7.00 4.53 7.72
C MET A 427 8.28 5.36 7.59
N GLY A 428 8.46 6.36 8.48
CA GLY A 428 9.61 7.27 8.49
C GLY A 428 9.43 8.54 7.66
N SER A 429 8.42 8.64 6.79
CA SER A 429 8.12 9.88 6.05
C SER A 429 7.70 11.00 7.00
N THR A 430 7.98 12.24 6.59
CA THR A 430 7.64 13.45 7.36
C THR A 430 6.70 14.33 6.59
N VAL A 431 5.73 14.91 7.28
CA VAL A 431 4.84 15.94 6.74
C VAL A 431 4.99 17.18 7.61
N GLU A 432 5.40 18.30 7.00
CA GLU A 432 5.45 19.59 7.65
C GLU A 432 4.36 20.51 7.07
N ILE A 433 3.51 21.03 7.93
CA ILE A 433 2.45 21.99 7.59
C ILE A 433 2.83 23.31 8.25
N ASN A 434 3.22 24.27 7.44
CA ASN A 434 3.63 25.58 7.91
C ASN A 434 2.54 26.61 7.60
N SER A 435 1.85 27.08 8.64
CA SER A 435 0.80 28.07 8.50
C SER A 435 1.32 29.50 8.30
N GLU A 436 2.58 29.78 8.62
CA GLU A 436 3.17 31.11 8.45
C GLU A 436 3.36 31.46 6.97
N ASN A 437 3.93 30.54 6.21
CA ASN A 437 4.18 30.71 4.78
C ASN A 437 3.18 29.95 3.88
N ARG A 438 2.21 29.24 4.50
CA ARG A 438 1.18 28.46 3.82
C ARG A 438 1.75 27.38 2.91
N THR A 439 2.73 26.63 3.41
CA THR A 439 3.36 25.52 2.68
C THR A 439 3.13 24.17 3.34
N ILE A 440 3.11 23.14 2.53
CA ILE A 440 3.10 21.74 2.95
C ILE A 440 4.34 21.08 2.34
N LEU A 441 5.18 20.46 3.18
CA LEU A 441 6.33 19.69 2.75
C LEU A 441 6.10 18.21 3.08
N VAL A 442 6.33 17.33 2.12
CA VAL A 442 6.35 15.88 2.33
C VAL A 442 7.78 15.40 2.11
N SER A 443 8.39 14.87 3.17
CA SER A 443 9.82 14.47 3.17
C SER A 443 10.75 15.56 2.61
N GLY A 444 10.48 16.82 2.99
CA GLY A 444 11.25 17.99 2.57
C GLY A 444 10.89 18.58 1.20
N ILE A 445 9.97 17.94 0.45
CA ILE A 445 9.55 18.41 -0.87
C ILE A 445 8.21 19.13 -0.77
N GLN A 446 8.13 20.35 -1.31
CA GLN A 446 6.89 21.13 -1.30
C GLN A 446 5.83 20.46 -2.17
N SER A 447 4.63 20.25 -1.60
CA SER A 447 3.53 19.55 -2.25
C SER A 447 2.17 20.14 -1.88
N ALA A 448 1.80 21.24 -2.51
CA ALA A 448 0.51 21.90 -2.28
C ALA A 448 -0.71 21.01 -2.59
N LYS A 449 -0.57 20.04 -3.50
CA LYS A 449 -1.60 19.07 -3.88
C LYS A 449 -2.00 18.10 -2.75
N GLU A 450 -1.22 18.05 -1.67
CA GLU A 450 -1.55 17.21 -0.51
C GLU A 450 -2.72 17.77 0.30
N MET A 451 -2.99 19.08 0.20
CA MET A 451 -4.12 19.68 0.91
C MET A 451 -5.44 19.21 0.31
N ILE A 452 -6.32 18.70 1.15
CA ILE A 452 -7.67 18.30 0.75
C ILE A 452 -8.56 19.54 0.68
N ASP A 453 -9.36 19.64 -0.38
CA ASP A 453 -10.27 20.75 -0.62
C ASP A 453 -11.23 20.99 0.55
N GLY A 454 -11.49 22.26 0.85
CA GLY A 454 -12.37 22.68 1.93
C GLY A 454 -11.70 22.93 3.27
N GLY A 455 -10.39 22.68 3.39
CA GLY A 455 -9.59 23.02 4.57
C GLY A 455 -8.86 24.36 4.41
N ASP A 456 -8.40 24.93 5.52
CA ASP A 456 -7.47 26.06 5.55
C ASP A 456 -6.38 25.82 6.61
N PHE A 457 -5.25 26.50 6.46
CA PHE A 457 -4.15 26.42 7.42
C PHE A 457 -4.63 26.83 8.82
N LEU A 458 -4.28 25.98 9.80
CA LEU A 458 -4.73 26.18 11.17
C LEU A 458 -4.13 27.45 11.77
N LYS A 459 -4.88 28.02 12.69
CA LYS A 459 -4.53 29.24 13.46
C LYS A 459 -4.70 28.92 14.93
N ILE A 460 -3.89 29.55 15.78
CA ILE A 460 -4.00 29.41 17.23
C ILE A 460 -4.44 30.75 17.79
N PRO A 461 -5.74 30.92 18.12
CA PRO A 461 -6.24 32.15 18.74
C PRO A 461 -5.61 32.36 20.11
N ARG A 462 -5.79 33.59 20.67
CA ARG A 462 -5.36 33.91 22.03
C ARG A 462 -5.98 32.97 23.05
N GLY A 463 -5.21 32.52 24.03
CA GLY A 463 -5.65 31.66 25.11
C GLY A 463 -5.36 30.18 24.83
N ARG A 464 -6.16 29.30 25.40
CA ARG A 464 -6.01 27.86 25.26
C ARG A 464 -6.79 27.35 24.06
N SER A 465 -6.19 26.46 23.31
CA SER A 465 -6.79 25.78 22.16
C SER A 465 -6.46 24.31 22.18
N LYS A 466 -7.33 23.49 21.60
CA LYS A 466 -7.08 22.07 21.35
C LYS A 466 -6.82 21.86 19.87
N ILE A 467 -5.81 21.05 19.56
CA ILE A 467 -5.53 20.58 18.20
C ILE A 467 -5.53 19.05 18.22
N SER A 468 -6.43 18.46 17.47
CA SER A 468 -6.58 17.03 17.36
C SER A 468 -6.05 16.55 15.99
N ILE A 469 -5.21 15.51 15.99
CA ILE A 469 -4.63 14.92 14.79
C ILE A 469 -5.09 13.48 14.67
N SER A 470 -5.69 13.12 13.54
CA SER A 470 -6.15 11.79 13.20
C SER A 470 -5.40 11.24 11.99
N THR A 471 -5.33 9.92 11.88
CA THR A 471 -4.70 9.19 10.78
C THR A 471 -5.72 8.36 10.01
N SER A 472 -5.30 7.63 8.97
CA SER A 472 -6.10 6.60 8.32
C SER A 472 -6.54 5.54 9.34
N SER A 473 -7.73 4.97 9.18
CA SER A 473 -8.32 3.99 10.11
C SER A 473 -7.49 2.68 10.20
N TRP A 474 -6.72 2.37 9.19
CA TRP A 474 -5.83 1.22 9.10
C TRP A 474 -4.39 1.51 9.58
N CYS A 475 -4.06 2.76 9.92
CA CYS A 475 -2.75 3.14 10.45
C CYS A 475 -2.47 2.42 11.78
N GLN A 476 -1.41 1.62 11.82
CA GLN A 476 -1.13 0.72 12.95
C GLN A 476 -0.50 1.42 14.16
N LYS A 477 0.28 2.51 13.92
CA LYS A 477 0.99 3.24 14.98
C LYS A 477 0.76 4.73 14.83
N THR A 478 0.39 5.38 15.92
CA THR A 478 0.24 6.84 15.94
C THR A 478 1.54 7.53 15.52
N PRO A 479 1.46 8.62 14.73
CA PRO A 479 2.64 9.37 14.31
C PRO A 479 3.30 10.08 15.50
N THR A 480 4.58 10.42 15.36
CA THR A 480 5.20 11.40 16.22
C THR A 480 4.85 12.79 15.70
N ALA A 481 4.30 13.64 16.54
CA ALA A 481 3.84 14.96 16.15
C ALA A 481 4.45 16.06 17.02
N THR A 482 4.72 17.19 16.40
CA THR A 482 5.21 18.39 17.09
C THR A 482 4.47 19.61 16.55
N ILE A 483 4.06 20.50 17.45
CA ILE A 483 3.45 21.80 17.12
C ILE A 483 4.33 22.90 17.69
N GLU A 484 4.72 23.85 16.87
CA GLU A 484 5.47 25.03 17.32
C GLU A 484 4.94 26.29 16.67
N PHE A 485 5.00 27.41 17.40
CA PHE A 485 4.56 28.71 16.90
C PHE A 485 5.22 29.84 17.65
N GLU A 486 5.32 30.99 17.00
CA GLU A 486 5.66 32.26 17.64
C GLU A 486 4.41 32.94 18.21
N GLU A 487 4.49 33.43 19.46
CA GLU A 487 3.45 34.30 20.00
C GLU A 487 3.57 35.69 19.38
N ARG A 488 2.44 36.35 19.19
CA ARG A 488 2.36 37.67 18.54
C ARG A 488 1.61 38.66 19.35
N TRP A 489 2.08 39.92 19.33
CA TRP A 489 1.47 41.02 20.05
C TRP A 489 1.31 42.25 19.15
N SER A 490 0.05 42.77 19.07
CA SER A 490 -0.29 44.01 18.38
C SER A 490 0.06 45.22 19.18
#